data_3d977c9d5f68da8ee96823454de51747
#
_entry.id   3d977c9d5f68da8ee96823454de51747
#
_cell.length_a   1.000
_cell.length_b   1.000
_cell.length_c   1.000
_cell.angle_alpha   90.00
_cell.angle_beta   90.00
_cell.angle_gamma   90.00
#
_symmetry.space_group_name_H-M   'P 1'
#
loop_
_entity.id
_entity.type
_entity.pdbx_description
1 polymer ?
#
loop_
_entity_poly.entity_id
_entity_poly.type
_entity_poly.pdbx_seq_one_letter_code
_entity_poly.pdbx_strand_id
1 'polypeptide(L)'
;MKYLVVIGDGMADNPVEALGGKTPLEYADIPTIDSLAARGTVGSVVNCPKPLPAGSETAILSIFGCDPLKHFSGRSPMEAAAIGLRLVPGDAAFRCNLVALEPGDQPYEEKRILSHSAGSIAGQDALDVVAALNSDPEFFAALRAADMYIDPSPSFRPLAVKHHCDPSGVCFIPPHDHLGEVIGPLLPSGKDAALAKVFADLMCLANRVLEHHPVTEKRRAEGKLGANGIWLWAAGTAMQLPDFREEYGCGGAVISAVPLCHGIGVLRGLEMVEVEGATGEIDTNFEGKLEATWASLQKYDFVCLHLEAPDECTHNGDLKGKVQAIEWLDSRLVKPLTERLDAAHMDYRLLLLSDHKTLTATRGHDGDPVPYLLYDSRIDSGRGGVYTEKAGENGPFVAHGCELLHLLFER
;
A
#
# COMPACT_ATOMS: atom_id res chain seq x y z
N MET A 1 5.47 -7.46 28.24
CA MET A 1 5.21 -8.29 27.06
C MET A 1 5.25 -7.40 25.84
N LYS A 2 6.07 -7.74 24.82
CA LYS A 2 6.09 -7.03 23.54
C LYS A 2 5.36 -7.87 22.49
N TYR A 3 4.64 -7.19 21.60
CA TYR A 3 3.89 -7.79 20.51
C TYR A 3 4.45 -7.26 19.19
N LEU A 4 4.87 -8.17 18.33
CA LEU A 4 5.54 -7.86 17.07
C LEU A 4 4.74 -8.46 15.92
N VAL A 5 4.50 -7.65 14.91
CA VAL A 5 4.06 -8.12 13.59
C VAL A 5 5.20 -7.84 12.63
N VAL A 6 5.64 -8.85 11.90
CA VAL A 6 6.64 -8.73 10.83
C VAL A 6 5.98 -9.17 9.53
N ILE A 7 5.86 -8.25 8.60
CA ILE A 7 5.25 -8.48 7.29
C ILE A 7 6.37 -8.52 6.25
N GLY A 8 6.55 -9.66 5.60
CA GLY A 8 7.30 -9.77 4.35
C GLY A 8 6.31 -9.72 3.19
N ASP A 9 6.13 -8.51 2.62
CA ASP A 9 5.15 -8.25 1.59
C ASP A 9 5.42 -9.12 0.35
N GLY A 10 4.39 -9.81 -0.12
CA GLY A 10 4.46 -10.63 -1.33
C GLY A 10 5.48 -11.77 -1.31
N MET A 11 6.03 -12.15 -0.13
CA MET A 11 7.06 -13.19 -0.07
C MET A 11 6.54 -14.60 -0.39
N ALA A 12 5.24 -14.86 -0.16
CA ALA A 12 4.59 -16.11 -0.51
C ALA A 12 4.36 -16.23 -2.03
N ASP A 13 4.45 -17.45 -2.55
CA ASP A 13 4.33 -17.74 -3.98
C ASP A 13 3.83 -19.17 -4.21
N ASN A 14 3.62 -19.53 -5.46
CA ASN A 14 3.46 -20.90 -5.90
C ASN A 14 4.83 -21.52 -6.26
N PRO A 15 4.93 -22.86 -6.39
CA PRO A 15 6.16 -23.51 -6.82
C PRO A 15 6.70 -22.94 -8.15
N VAL A 16 7.98 -22.60 -8.18
CA VAL A 16 8.67 -21.97 -9.33
C VAL A 16 9.63 -22.96 -9.98
N GLU A 17 9.49 -23.21 -11.27
CA GLU A 17 10.34 -24.18 -12.01
C GLU A 17 11.84 -23.82 -11.92
N ALA A 18 12.19 -22.54 -12.01
CA ALA A 18 13.55 -22.05 -11.89
C ALA A 18 14.20 -22.31 -10.52
N LEU A 19 13.40 -22.59 -9.49
CA LEU A 19 13.84 -22.97 -8.16
C LEU A 19 13.74 -24.49 -7.93
N GLY A 20 13.64 -25.28 -9.00
CA GLY A 20 13.50 -26.74 -8.92
C GLY A 20 12.14 -27.19 -8.40
N GLY A 21 11.09 -26.42 -8.62
CA GLY A 21 9.72 -26.70 -8.16
C GLY A 21 9.47 -26.36 -6.70
N LYS A 22 10.34 -25.58 -6.06
CA LYS A 22 10.14 -25.02 -4.73
C LYS A 22 9.50 -23.64 -4.81
N THR A 23 8.83 -23.23 -3.75
CA THR A 23 8.46 -21.82 -3.57
C THR A 23 9.68 -20.99 -3.17
N PRO A 24 9.66 -19.67 -3.28
CA PRO A 24 10.72 -18.80 -2.77
C PRO A 24 10.98 -19.01 -1.26
N LEU A 25 9.95 -19.24 -0.43
CA LEU A 25 10.09 -19.54 1.00
C LEU A 25 10.74 -20.91 1.25
N GLU A 26 10.43 -21.94 0.44
CA GLU A 26 11.08 -23.24 0.52
C GLU A 26 12.54 -23.23 0.03
N TYR A 27 12.90 -22.24 -0.79
CA TYR A 27 14.23 -22.15 -1.39
C TYR A 27 15.19 -21.26 -0.60
N ALA A 28 14.69 -20.19 0.02
CA ALA A 28 15.48 -19.22 0.78
C ALA A 28 16.10 -19.83 2.03
N ASP A 29 17.32 -19.41 2.39
CA ASP A 29 17.99 -19.77 3.62
C ASP A 29 17.56 -18.83 4.76
N ILE A 30 16.61 -19.25 5.60
CA ILE A 30 15.96 -18.48 6.66
C ILE A 30 16.07 -19.16 8.03
N PRO A 31 17.29 -19.46 8.51
CA PRO A 31 17.48 -20.32 9.68
C PRO A 31 16.89 -19.77 10.98
N THR A 32 16.83 -18.45 11.14
CA THR A 32 16.22 -17.85 12.34
C THR A 32 14.71 -18.02 12.34
N ILE A 33 14.05 -17.69 11.22
CA ILE A 33 12.60 -17.86 11.07
C ILE A 33 12.24 -19.35 11.23
N ASP A 34 13.01 -20.28 10.66
CA ASP A 34 12.78 -21.71 10.83
C ASP A 34 12.98 -22.16 12.28
N SER A 35 13.98 -21.63 13.00
CA SER A 35 14.15 -21.89 14.42
C SER A 35 12.96 -21.42 15.27
N LEU A 36 12.38 -20.26 14.93
CA LEU A 36 11.16 -19.77 15.57
C LEU A 36 9.95 -20.65 15.20
N ALA A 37 9.84 -21.04 13.92
CA ALA A 37 8.79 -21.93 13.44
C ALA A 37 8.82 -23.31 14.12
N ALA A 38 10.01 -23.85 14.39
CA ALA A 38 10.16 -25.11 15.11
C ALA A 38 9.61 -25.07 16.54
N ARG A 39 9.61 -23.89 17.17
CA ARG A 39 9.12 -23.66 18.55
C ARG A 39 7.75 -22.99 18.60
N GLY A 40 7.31 -22.41 17.50
CA GLY A 40 6.04 -21.70 17.36
C GLY A 40 4.94 -22.55 16.72
N THR A 41 3.94 -21.85 16.19
CA THR A 41 2.85 -22.42 15.40
C THR A 41 2.91 -21.83 14.00
N VAL A 42 3.05 -22.69 13.00
CA VAL A 42 2.91 -22.33 11.59
C VAL A 42 1.52 -22.72 11.11
N GLY A 43 0.81 -21.81 10.51
CA GLY A 43 -0.52 -22.02 9.95
C GLY A 43 -0.72 -21.23 8.66
N SER A 44 -1.92 -21.25 8.13
CA SER A 44 -2.29 -20.49 6.93
C SER A 44 -3.48 -19.55 7.18
N VAL A 45 -3.52 -18.44 6.46
CA VAL A 45 -4.51 -17.37 6.66
C VAL A 45 -4.97 -16.75 5.36
N VAL A 46 -6.25 -16.36 5.29
CA VAL A 46 -6.80 -15.54 4.21
C VAL A 46 -6.81 -14.06 4.65
N ASN A 47 -5.91 -13.26 4.10
CA ASN A 47 -5.88 -11.81 4.36
C ASN A 47 -6.70 -11.01 3.34
N CYS A 48 -6.88 -11.55 2.13
CA CYS A 48 -7.63 -10.92 1.04
C CYS A 48 -8.96 -11.65 0.80
N PRO A 49 -10.02 -11.36 1.58
CA PRO A 49 -11.30 -12.07 1.42
C PRO A 49 -12.00 -11.67 0.12
N LYS A 50 -12.51 -12.66 -0.63
CA LYS A 50 -13.35 -12.39 -1.82
C LYS A 50 -14.67 -11.73 -1.41
N PRO A 51 -15.23 -10.76 -2.19
CA PRO A 51 -14.83 -10.40 -3.56
C PRO A 51 -13.82 -9.25 -3.68
N LEU A 52 -13.15 -8.86 -2.58
CA LEU A 52 -12.20 -7.74 -2.62
C LEU A 52 -10.94 -8.10 -3.43
N PRO A 53 -10.23 -7.09 -3.97
CA PRO A 53 -8.99 -7.32 -4.71
C PRO A 53 -7.92 -7.94 -3.81
N ALA A 54 -7.11 -8.82 -4.39
CA ALA A 54 -5.88 -9.26 -3.77
C ALA A 54 -4.84 -8.15 -3.87
N GLY A 55 -4.32 -7.71 -2.73
CA GLY A 55 -3.32 -6.63 -2.65
C GLY A 55 -3.15 -6.13 -1.23
N SER A 56 -2.07 -5.37 -1.04
CA SER A 56 -1.66 -4.88 0.28
C SER A 56 -2.74 -4.02 0.97
N GLU A 57 -3.56 -3.27 0.20
CA GLU A 57 -4.67 -2.47 0.75
C GLU A 57 -5.69 -3.31 1.51
N THR A 58 -6.00 -4.50 1.03
CA THR A 58 -6.94 -5.43 1.66
C THR A 58 -6.24 -6.26 2.73
N ALA A 59 -5.05 -6.78 2.40
CA ALA A 59 -4.29 -7.68 3.26
C ALA A 59 -3.80 -6.99 4.54
N ILE A 60 -3.19 -5.81 4.43
CA ILE A 60 -2.68 -5.06 5.59
C ILE A 60 -3.83 -4.59 6.48
N LEU A 61 -4.98 -4.21 5.90
CA LEU A 61 -6.18 -3.89 6.68
C LEU A 61 -6.62 -5.09 7.54
N SER A 62 -6.62 -6.32 6.96
CA SER A 62 -6.84 -7.57 7.71
C SER A 62 -5.82 -7.75 8.82
N ILE A 63 -4.52 -7.67 8.48
CA ILE A 63 -3.42 -7.90 9.43
C ILE A 63 -3.48 -6.91 10.60
N PHE A 64 -3.95 -5.69 10.37
CA PHE A 64 -4.19 -4.71 11.44
C PHE A 64 -5.51 -4.92 12.20
N GLY A 65 -6.14 -6.10 12.09
CA GLY A 65 -7.32 -6.48 12.86
C GLY A 65 -8.65 -5.91 12.37
N CYS A 66 -8.68 -5.30 11.19
CA CYS A 66 -9.89 -4.74 10.62
C CYS A 66 -10.45 -5.65 9.52
N ASP A 67 -11.73 -6.04 9.62
CA ASP A 67 -12.41 -6.82 8.60
C ASP A 67 -12.54 -6.02 7.29
N PRO A 68 -11.81 -6.38 6.21
CA PRO A 68 -11.85 -5.63 4.97
C PRO A 68 -13.23 -5.58 4.33
N LEU A 69 -14.06 -6.61 4.51
CA LEU A 69 -15.43 -6.64 3.98
C LEU A 69 -16.32 -5.57 4.61
N LYS A 70 -15.96 -5.07 5.78
CA LYS A 70 -16.69 -3.99 6.48
C LYS A 70 -16.07 -2.62 6.29
N HIS A 71 -14.74 -2.57 6.20
CA HIS A 71 -14.01 -1.31 6.33
C HIS A 71 -13.36 -0.82 5.03
N PHE A 72 -13.09 -1.73 4.07
CA PHE A 72 -12.46 -1.32 2.82
C PHE A 72 -13.42 -0.51 1.95
N SER A 73 -13.07 0.73 1.68
CA SER A 73 -13.84 1.63 0.83
C SER A 73 -13.09 2.10 -0.42
N GLY A 74 -11.82 1.70 -0.54
CA GLY A 74 -10.92 2.12 -1.61
C GLY A 74 -9.54 2.50 -1.08
N ARG A 75 -8.57 2.71 -1.96
CA ARG A 75 -7.17 2.96 -1.63
C ARG A 75 -6.90 4.41 -1.22
N SER A 76 -7.53 5.39 -1.90
CA SER A 76 -7.23 6.81 -1.69
C SER A 76 -7.45 7.32 -0.27
N PRO A 77 -8.44 6.86 0.53
CA PRO A 77 -8.57 7.27 1.93
C PRO A 77 -7.39 6.86 2.82
N MET A 78 -6.76 5.72 2.54
CA MET A 78 -5.56 5.27 3.25
C MET A 78 -4.37 6.17 2.90
N GLU A 79 -4.21 6.50 1.62
CA GLU A 79 -3.16 7.42 1.16
C GLU A 79 -3.37 8.83 1.71
N ALA A 80 -4.62 9.29 1.82
CA ALA A 80 -4.96 10.55 2.47
C ALA A 80 -4.51 10.56 3.94
N ALA A 81 -4.82 9.50 4.68
CA ALA A 81 -4.40 9.37 6.08
C ALA A 81 -2.87 9.35 6.22
N ALA A 82 -2.15 8.70 5.30
CA ALA A 82 -0.70 8.62 5.30
C ALA A 82 0.00 9.99 5.22
N ILE A 83 -0.60 10.94 4.50
CA ILE A 83 -0.07 12.31 4.37
C ILE A 83 -0.66 13.28 5.39
N GLY A 84 -1.41 12.77 6.38
CA GLY A 84 -2.06 13.59 7.41
C GLY A 84 -3.33 14.31 6.95
N LEU A 85 -3.85 14.00 5.78
CA LEU A 85 -5.10 14.56 5.26
C LEU A 85 -6.29 13.87 5.94
N ARG A 86 -6.99 14.63 6.78
CA ARG A 86 -8.12 14.10 7.56
C ARG A 86 -9.42 14.17 6.77
N LEU A 87 -9.93 13.03 6.37
CA LEU A 87 -11.28 12.89 5.81
C LEU A 87 -12.31 12.79 6.94
N VAL A 88 -13.46 13.42 6.77
CA VAL A 88 -14.60 13.27 7.67
C VAL A 88 -15.67 12.34 7.06
N PRO A 89 -16.56 11.75 7.86
CA PRO A 89 -17.63 10.91 7.34
C PRO A 89 -18.43 11.61 6.25
N GLY A 90 -18.59 10.93 5.11
CA GLY A 90 -19.22 11.48 3.91
C GLY A 90 -18.25 12.08 2.90
N ASP A 91 -16.95 12.22 3.21
CA ASP A 91 -15.95 12.61 2.22
C ASP A 91 -15.55 11.41 1.37
N ALA A 92 -15.16 11.70 0.13
CA ALA A 92 -14.47 10.74 -0.73
C ALA A 92 -13.14 11.32 -1.20
N ALA A 93 -12.10 10.48 -1.20
CA ALA A 93 -10.79 10.81 -1.74
C ALA A 93 -10.56 10.08 -3.07
N PHE A 94 -9.77 10.69 -3.93
CA PHE A 94 -9.42 10.22 -5.27
C PHE A 94 -7.94 10.45 -5.50
N ARG A 95 -7.27 9.50 -6.16
CA ARG A 95 -6.01 9.83 -6.81
C ARG A 95 -6.27 10.82 -7.93
N CYS A 96 -5.44 11.85 -8.00
CA CYS A 96 -5.50 12.90 -9.01
C CYS A 96 -4.17 12.93 -9.77
N ASN A 97 -3.93 11.92 -10.63
CA ASN A 97 -2.66 11.85 -11.35
C ASN A 97 -2.48 13.07 -12.25
N LEU A 98 -1.28 13.67 -12.20
CA LEU A 98 -0.82 14.59 -13.22
C LEU A 98 -0.41 13.78 -14.45
N VAL A 99 -1.13 13.98 -15.57
CA VAL A 99 -0.97 13.17 -16.78
C VAL A 99 -0.43 13.99 -17.93
N ALA A 100 0.25 13.31 -18.87
CA ALA A 100 0.53 13.87 -20.18
C ALA A 100 -0.46 13.30 -21.20
N LEU A 101 -1.25 14.17 -21.78
CA LEU A 101 -2.16 13.87 -22.88
C LEU A 101 -1.55 14.36 -24.20
N GLU A 102 -2.03 13.79 -25.31
CA GLU A 102 -1.66 14.23 -26.65
C GLU A 102 -1.85 15.76 -26.77
N PRO A 103 -0.80 16.51 -27.15
CA PRO A 103 -0.88 17.96 -27.26
C PRO A 103 -1.71 18.39 -28.46
N GLY A 104 -2.28 19.59 -28.38
CA GLY A 104 -3.06 20.20 -29.46
C GLY A 104 -4.48 20.56 -29.06
N ASP A 105 -5.20 21.19 -30.00
CA ASP A 105 -6.52 21.79 -29.77
C ASP A 105 -7.69 20.86 -30.20
N GLN A 106 -7.41 19.57 -30.45
CA GLN A 106 -8.46 18.58 -30.71
C GLN A 106 -9.42 18.46 -29.51
N PRO A 107 -10.68 18.02 -29.73
CA PRO A 107 -11.60 17.75 -28.64
C PRO A 107 -10.97 16.89 -27.55
N TYR A 108 -11.27 17.21 -26.30
CA TYR A 108 -10.64 16.55 -25.14
C TYR A 108 -10.79 15.02 -25.18
N GLU A 109 -11.97 14.57 -25.52
CA GLU A 109 -12.33 13.14 -25.62
C GLU A 109 -11.59 12.39 -26.76
N GLU A 110 -11.02 13.09 -27.73
CA GLU A 110 -10.25 12.52 -28.85
C GLU A 110 -8.76 12.42 -28.54
N LYS A 111 -8.28 13.09 -27.48
CA LYS A 111 -6.87 13.00 -27.05
C LYS A 111 -6.50 11.61 -26.58
N ARG A 112 -5.19 11.31 -26.56
CA ARG A 112 -4.63 10.05 -26.08
C ARG A 112 -3.83 10.24 -24.81
N ILE A 113 -3.79 9.20 -23.94
CA ILE A 113 -2.91 9.19 -22.76
C ILE A 113 -1.49 8.87 -23.21
N LEU A 114 -0.56 9.83 -23.13
CA LEU A 114 0.86 9.60 -23.40
C LEU A 114 1.62 9.09 -22.17
N SER A 115 1.24 9.57 -20.99
CA SER A 115 1.82 9.13 -19.73
C SER A 115 0.84 9.35 -18.58
N HIS A 116 0.66 8.32 -17.77
CA HIS A 116 -0.16 8.38 -16.55
C HIS A 116 0.49 9.20 -15.41
N SER A 117 1.74 9.62 -15.59
CA SER A 117 2.56 10.31 -14.58
C SER A 117 3.28 11.54 -15.11
N ALA A 118 2.91 12.04 -16.31
CA ALA A 118 3.61 13.11 -17.03
C ALA A 118 5.15 12.90 -17.07
N GLY A 119 5.60 11.63 -17.32
CA GLY A 119 7.01 11.27 -17.28
C GLY A 119 7.59 11.26 -15.87
N SER A 120 6.83 10.76 -14.90
CA SER A 120 7.20 10.74 -13.48
C SER A 120 7.53 12.14 -12.94
N ILE A 121 6.65 13.11 -13.24
CA ILE A 121 6.80 14.47 -12.74
C ILE A 121 6.91 14.48 -11.22
N ALA A 122 7.88 15.22 -10.68
CA ALA A 122 8.15 15.28 -9.25
C ALA A 122 8.69 16.66 -8.83
N GLY A 123 8.78 16.86 -7.50
CA GLY A 123 9.33 18.07 -6.90
C GLY A 123 8.52 19.32 -7.23
N GLN A 124 9.23 20.43 -7.46
CA GLN A 124 8.61 21.74 -7.69
C GLN A 124 7.73 21.76 -8.96
N ASP A 125 8.13 21.04 -10.02
CA ASP A 125 7.33 20.97 -11.25
C ASP A 125 5.91 20.41 -11.00
N ALA A 126 5.78 19.39 -10.15
CA ALA A 126 4.48 18.82 -9.76
C ALA A 126 3.63 19.82 -8.96
N LEU A 127 4.26 20.50 -8.00
CA LEU A 127 3.61 21.53 -7.19
C LEU A 127 3.15 22.73 -8.06
N ASP A 128 3.96 23.14 -9.03
CA ASP A 128 3.65 24.24 -9.93
C ASP A 128 2.42 23.93 -10.80
N VAL A 129 2.24 22.68 -11.24
CA VAL A 129 1.04 22.28 -12.01
C VAL A 129 -0.22 22.40 -11.17
N VAL A 130 -0.20 21.93 -9.92
CA VAL A 130 -1.37 22.05 -9.03
C VAL A 130 -1.62 23.50 -8.65
N ALA A 131 -0.57 24.29 -8.44
CA ALA A 131 -0.67 25.71 -8.17
C ALA A 131 -1.29 26.46 -9.37
N ALA A 132 -0.93 26.11 -10.62
CA ALA A 132 -1.50 26.66 -11.83
C ALA A 132 -3.03 26.42 -11.88
N LEU A 133 -3.48 25.19 -11.60
CA LEU A 133 -4.91 24.86 -11.56
C LEU A 133 -5.63 25.64 -10.46
N ASN A 134 -5.09 25.64 -9.24
CA ASN A 134 -5.72 26.32 -8.10
C ASN A 134 -5.72 27.86 -8.24
N SER A 135 -4.87 28.41 -9.09
CA SER A 135 -4.80 29.86 -9.38
C SER A 135 -5.68 30.28 -10.55
N ASP A 136 -6.15 29.34 -11.37
CA ASP A 136 -7.08 29.63 -12.46
C ASP A 136 -8.49 29.89 -11.91
N PRO A 137 -9.09 31.07 -12.16
CA PRO A 137 -10.39 31.44 -11.57
C PRO A 137 -11.53 30.50 -11.98
N GLU A 138 -11.53 30.02 -13.22
CA GLU A 138 -12.58 29.15 -13.74
C GLU A 138 -12.48 27.77 -13.14
N PHE A 139 -11.26 27.18 -13.10
CA PHE A 139 -11.03 25.88 -12.50
C PHE A 139 -11.30 25.89 -10.99
N PHE A 140 -10.83 26.91 -10.30
CA PHE A 140 -11.10 27.06 -8.86
C PHE A 140 -12.60 27.19 -8.56
N ALA A 141 -13.33 27.98 -9.36
CA ALA A 141 -14.78 28.11 -9.22
C ALA A 141 -15.50 26.77 -9.47
N ALA A 142 -15.06 25.98 -10.45
CA ALA A 142 -15.62 24.68 -10.77
C ALA A 142 -15.35 23.66 -9.64
N LEU A 143 -14.13 23.63 -9.08
CA LEU A 143 -13.82 22.80 -7.90
C LEU A 143 -14.72 23.14 -6.72
N ARG A 144 -14.88 24.44 -6.42
CA ARG A 144 -15.73 24.91 -5.31
C ARG A 144 -17.20 24.57 -5.54
N ALA A 145 -17.70 24.71 -6.77
CA ALA A 145 -19.07 24.34 -7.13
C ALA A 145 -19.30 22.82 -6.98
N ALA A 146 -18.26 22.02 -7.23
CA ALA A 146 -18.28 20.58 -7.04
C ALA A 146 -18.07 20.15 -5.56
N ASP A 147 -17.88 21.10 -4.64
CA ASP A 147 -17.49 20.84 -3.23
C ASP A 147 -16.22 19.96 -3.15
N MET A 148 -15.20 20.33 -3.94
CA MET A 148 -13.93 19.61 -4.07
C MET A 148 -12.73 20.53 -3.83
N TYR A 149 -11.60 19.89 -3.51
CA TYR A 149 -10.27 20.49 -3.56
C TYR A 149 -9.22 19.46 -3.97
N ILE A 150 -8.05 19.95 -4.42
CA ILE A 150 -6.88 19.12 -4.72
C ILE A 150 -5.80 19.47 -3.72
N ASP A 151 -5.36 18.46 -2.95
CA ASP A 151 -4.23 18.54 -2.05
C ASP A 151 -2.93 18.35 -2.85
N PRO A 152 -2.01 19.35 -2.86
CA PRO A 152 -0.80 19.27 -3.66
C PRO A 152 0.15 18.20 -3.15
N SER A 153 0.86 17.56 -4.07
CA SER A 153 1.90 16.58 -3.76
C SER A 153 3.17 16.90 -4.56
N PRO A 154 4.36 16.68 -4.02
CA PRO A 154 5.61 16.78 -4.76
C PRO A 154 5.82 15.60 -5.74
N SER A 155 4.80 14.83 -6.02
CA SER A 155 4.80 13.72 -6.99
C SER A 155 3.67 13.89 -8.00
N PHE A 156 3.65 13.02 -9.00
CA PHE A 156 2.57 12.96 -9.98
C PHE A 156 1.21 12.50 -9.41
N ARG A 157 1.13 12.25 -8.09
CA ARG A 157 -0.07 11.71 -7.41
C ARG A 157 -0.61 12.66 -6.33
N PRO A 158 -1.06 13.89 -6.66
CA PRO A 158 -1.92 14.65 -5.77
C PRO A 158 -3.16 13.84 -5.38
N LEU A 159 -3.80 14.20 -4.28
CA LEU A 159 -5.10 13.69 -3.90
C LEU A 159 -6.17 14.76 -4.13
N ALA A 160 -7.31 14.36 -4.66
CA ALA A 160 -8.50 15.18 -4.68
C ALA A 160 -9.48 14.69 -3.62
N VAL A 161 -10.14 15.61 -2.95
CA VAL A 161 -11.19 15.30 -1.96
C VAL A 161 -12.48 15.98 -2.40
N LYS A 162 -13.56 15.21 -2.33
CA LYS A 162 -14.93 15.71 -2.53
C LYS A 162 -15.72 15.46 -1.26
N HIS A 163 -16.30 16.56 -0.73
CA HIS A 163 -17.21 16.45 0.41
C HIS A 163 -18.58 15.91 -0.01
N HIS A 164 -19.27 15.26 0.91
CA HIS A 164 -20.63 14.75 0.73
C HIS A 164 -20.79 13.90 -0.53
N CYS A 165 -19.89 12.91 -0.73
CA CYS A 165 -19.80 12.12 -1.95
C CYS A 165 -19.82 10.62 -1.68
N ASP A 166 -20.73 9.92 -2.36
CA ASP A 166 -20.66 8.47 -2.53
C ASP A 166 -20.25 8.18 -3.97
N PRO A 167 -19.00 7.76 -4.23
CA PRO A 167 -18.51 7.49 -5.58
C PRO A 167 -18.93 6.11 -6.13
N SER A 168 -19.66 5.28 -5.39
CA SER A 168 -19.98 3.89 -5.75
C SER A 168 -20.81 3.75 -7.04
N GLY A 169 -21.50 4.83 -7.43
CA GLY A 169 -22.24 4.91 -8.69
C GLY A 169 -21.40 5.27 -9.92
N VAL A 170 -20.11 5.58 -9.75
CA VAL A 170 -19.19 6.02 -10.81
C VAL A 170 -18.07 5.01 -11.00
N CYS A 171 -17.83 4.63 -12.25
CA CYS A 171 -16.68 3.84 -12.65
C CYS A 171 -15.52 4.75 -13.01
N PHE A 172 -14.37 4.52 -12.42
CA PHE A 172 -13.11 5.22 -12.69
C PHE A 172 -12.09 4.23 -13.25
N ILE A 173 -11.49 4.59 -14.38
CA ILE A 173 -10.55 3.72 -15.10
C ILE A 173 -9.11 4.14 -14.75
N PRO A 174 -8.21 3.19 -14.35
CA PRO A 174 -6.82 3.49 -14.08
C PRO A 174 -6.07 3.94 -15.34
N PRO A 175 -5.36 5.09 -15.34
CA PRO A 175 -4.76 5.62 -16.56
C PRO A 175 -3.52 4.86 -17.04
N HIS A 176 -2.87 4.08 -16.17
CA HIS A 176 -1.64 3.34 -16.49
C HIS A 176 -1.89 2.11 -17.36
N ASP A 177 -3.11 1.56 -17.35
CA ASP A 177 -3.49 0.39 -18.15
C ASP A 177 -3.84 0.76 -19.61
N HIS A 178 -3.97 2.07 -19.91
CA HIS A 178 -4.54 2.55 -21.17
C HIS A 178 -3.63 3.56 -21.91
N LEU A 179 -2.31 3.40 -21.77
CA LEU A 179 -1.36 4.26 -22.48
C LEU A 179 -1.48 4.14 -24.00
N GLY A 180 -1.53 5.28 -24.69
CA GLY A 180 -1.72 5.36 -26.15
C GLY A 180 -3.18 5.27 -26.60
N GLU A 181 -4.11 5.01 -25.70
CA GLU A 181 -5.54 4.92 -26.03
C GLU A 181 -6.24 6.29 -26.01
N VAL A 182 -7.34 6.39 -26.76
CA VAL A 182 -8.23 7.57 -26.79
C VAL A 182 -8.99 7.66 -25.48
N ILE A 183 -9.03 8.85 -24.86
CA ILE A 183 -9.56 9.02 -23.51
C ILE A 183 -11.09 9.04 -23.40
N GLY A 184 -11.82 9.35 -24.45
CA GLY A 184 -13.28 9.48 -24.41
C GLY A 184 -13.99 8.28 -23.75
N PRO A 185 -13.72 7.03 -24.17
CA PRO A 185 -14.31 5.84 -23.54
C PRO A 185 -13.82 5.57 -22.11
N LEU A 186 -12.73 6.21 -21.68
CA LEU A 186 -12.06 5.98 -20.39
C LEU A 186 -12.48 7.01 -19.34
N LEU A 187 -13.24 8.05 -19.73
CA LEU A 187 -13.71 9.08 -18.80
C LEU A 187 -14.67 8.50 -17.76
N PRO A 188 -14.79 9.12 -16.58
CA PRO A 188 -15.71 8.68 -15.54
C PRO A 188 -17.12 8.47 -16.09
N SER A 189 -17.70 7.32 -15.78
CA SER A 189 -19.02 6.89 -16.28
C SER A 189 -19.71 6.02 -15.23
N GLY A 190 -20.98 5.68 -15.42
CA GLY A 190 -21.65 4.76 -14.51
C GLY A 190 -23.12 5.09 -14.28
N LYS A 191 -23.66 4.53 -13.18
CA LYS A 191 -25.08 4.68 -12.83
C LYS A 191 -25.42 6.11 -12.40
N ASP A 192 -24.48 6.77 -11.72
CA ASP A 192 -24.60 8.19 -11.39
C ASP A 192 -23.93 9.02 -12.49
N ALA A 193 -24.66 9.20 -13.59
CA ALA A 193 -24.15 9.95 -14.75
C ALA A 193 -23.94 11.44 -14.44
N ALA A 194 -24.68 12.00 -13.50
CA ALA A 194 -24.54 13.41 -13.09
C ALA A 194 -23.21 13.62 -12.36
N LEU A 195 -22.90 12.77 -11.40
CA LEU A 195 -21.63 12.79 -10.67
C LEU A 195 -20.45 12.47 -11.59
N ALA A 196 -20.58 11.46 -12.45
CA ALA A 196 -19.56 11.12 -13.46
C ALA A 196 -19.21 12.30 -14.35
N LYS A 197 -20.24 13.05 -14.80
CA LYS A 197 -20.05 14.25 -15.60
C LYS A 197 -19.28 15.35 -14.87
N VAL A 198 -19.51 15.55 -13.57
CA VAL A 198 -18.75 16.53 -12.78
C VAL A 198 -17.25 16.23 -12.84
N PHE A 199 -16.85 14.97 -12.67
CA PHE A 199 -15.44 14.56 -12.73
C PHE A 199 -14.88 14.72 -14.15
N ALA A 200 -15.60 14.30 -15.18
CA ALA A 200 -15.17 14.45 -16.57
C ALA A 200 -15.02 15.94 -16.97
N ASP A 201 -15.95 16.79 -16.57
CA ASP A 201 -15.89 18.24 -16.82
C ASP A 201 -14.66 18.87 -16.13
N LEU A 202 -14.35 18.49 -14.90
CA LEU A 202 -13.15 18.98 -14.21
C LEU A 202 -11.86 18.52 -14.89
N MET A 203 -11.79 17.28 -15.36
CA MET A 203 -10.63 16.77 -16.12
C MET A 203 -10.46 17.50 -17.45
N CYS A 204 -11.55 17.73 -18.18
CA CYS A 204 -11.56 18.51 -19.41
C CYS A 204 -11.10 19.96 -19.17
N LEU A 205 -11.63 20.60 -18.13
CA LEU A 205 -11.27 21.97 -17.77
C LEU A 205 -9.81 22.09 -17.37
N ALA A 206 -9.29 21.12 -16.60
CA ALA A 206 -7.87 21.07 -16.23
C ALA A 206 -6.97 21.00 -17.48
N ASN A 207 -7.33 20.19 -18.49
CA ASN A 207 -6.58 20.17 -19.75
C ASN A 207 -6.60 21.51 -20.46
N ARG A 208 -7.76 22.17 -20.53
CA ARG A 208 -7.89 23.50 -21.18
C ARG A 208 -6.99 24.54 -20.47
N VAL A 209 -6.92 24.53 -19.15
CA VAL A 209 -6.06 25.44 -18.37
C VAL A 209 -4.58 25.12 -18.58
N LEU A 210 -4.21 23.84 -18.59
CA LEU A 210 -2.81 23.42 -18.58
C LEU A 210 -2.19 23.28 -19.97
N GLU A 211 -2.97 23.11 -21.05
CA GLU A 211 -2.45 22.79 -22.39
C GLU A 211 -1.37 23.76 -22.87
N HIS A 212 -1.62 25.08 -22.70
CA HIS A 212 -0.71 26.15 -23.08
C HIS A 212 -0.16 26.91 -21.87
N HIS A 213 -0.33 26.38 -20.66
CA HIS A 213 0.17 27.05 -19.46
C HIS A 213 1.71 27.08 -19.44
N PRO A 214 2.34 28.17 -18.96
CA PRO A 214 3.80 28.28 -18.90
C PRO A 214 4.51 27.10 -18.23
N VAL A 215 3.91 26.48 -17.22
CA VAL A 215 4.47 25.28 -16.57
C VAL A 215 4.56 24.09 -17.52
N THR A 216 3.57 23.88 -18.37
CA THR A 216 3.54 22.82 -19.38
C THR A 216 4.52 23.10 -20.51
N GLU A 217 4.52 24.35 -21.01
CA GLU A 217 5.42 24.78 -22.09
C GLU A 217 6.90 24.76 -21.66
N LYS A 218 7.22 25.14 -20.43
CA LYS A 218 8.57 25.03 -19.85
C LYS A 218 9.05 23.58 -19.93
N ARG A 219 8.25 22.62 -19.49
CA ARG A 219 8.60 21.20 -19.52
C ARG A 219 8.81 20.68 -20.94
N ARG A 220 7.93 21.06 -21.88
CA ARG A 220 8.07 20.72 -23.31
C ARG A 220 9.37 21.28 -23.90
N ALA A 221 9.71 22.53 -23.57
CA ALA A 221 10.96 23.15 -24.00
C ALA A 221 12.22 22.46 -23.46
N GLU A 222 12.11 21.83 -22.27
CA GLU A 222 13.16 21.02 -21.66
C GLU A 222 13.22 19.57 -22.22
N GLY A 223 12.40 19.25 -23.21
CA GLY A 223 12.32 17.90 -23.81
C GLY A 223 11.59 16.88 -22.90
N LYS A 224 10.88 17.34 -21.87
CA LYS A 224 10.05 16.52 -20.99
C LYS A 224 8.62 16.45 -21.51
N LEU A 225 7.85 15.45 -21.04
CA LEU A 225 6.42 15.42 -21.29
C LEU A 225 5.73 16.58 -20.56
N GLY A 226 4.83 17.28 -21.25
CA GLY A 226 4.00 18.31 -20.65
C GLY A 226 2.97 17.69 -19.69
N ALA A 227 2.84 18.25 -18.49
CA ALA A 227 1.78 17.85 -17.56
C ALA A 227 0.52 18.69 -17.87
N ASN A 228 -0.22 18.30 -18.90
CA ASN A 228 -1.33 19.06 -19.45
C ASN A 228 -2.72 18.53 -19.06
N GLY A 229 -2.81 17.71 -18.02
CA GLY A 229 -4.09 17.23 -17.53
C GLY A 229 -4.00 16.58 -16.16
N ILE A 230 -5.18 16.35 -15.58
CA ILE A 230 -5.35 15.53 -14.39
C ILE A 230 -6.18 14.29 -14.72
N TRP A 231 -6.01 13.23 -13.94
CA TRP A 231 -6.79 12.01 -14.07
C TRP A 231 -7.26 11.53 -12.69
N LEU A 232 -8.58 11.61 -12.49
CA LEU A 232 -9.24 11.21 -11.24
C LEU A 232 -9.58 9.71 -11.28
N TRP A 233 -9.15 8.95 -10.26
CA TRP A 233 -9.37 7.52 -10.17
C TRP A 233 -9.14 6.98 -8.75
N ALA A 234 -9.26 5.66 -8.53
CA ALA A 234 -9.06 4.99 -7.25
C ALA A 234 -9.87 5.61 -6.10
N ALA A 235 -11.14 5.91 -6.38
CA ALA A 235 -12.05 6.51 -5.41
C ALA A 235 -12.23 5.66 -4.15
N GLY A 236 -12.40 6.31 -3.00
CA GLY A 236 -12.81 5.66 -1.76
C GLY A 236 -13.39 6.67 -0.78
N THR A 237 -14.32 6.22 0.06
CA THR A 237 -14.94 7.05 1.09
C THR A 237 -14.12 7.07 2.38
N ALA A 238 -14.29 8.10 3.20
CA ALA A 238 -13.65 8.22 4.50
C ALA A 238 -13.81 6.94 5.32
N MET A 239 -12.68 6.34 5.70
CA MET A 239 -12.65 5.12 6.50
C MET A 239 -12.64 5.46 7.98
N GLN A 240 -13.47 4.74 8.74
CA GLN A 240 -13.47 4.78 10.21
C GLN A 240 -13.04 3.40 10.71
N LEU A 241 -11.83 3.32 11.24
CA LEU A 241 -11.32 2.09 11.84
C LEU A 241 -11.39 2.20 13.37
N PRO A 242 -11.62 1.09 14.09
CA PRO A 242 -11.54 1.06 15.54
C PRO A 242 -10.16 1.55 16.01
N ASP A 243 -10.09 2.32 17.10
CA ASP A 243 -8.81 2.72 17.68
C ASP A 243 -8.08 1.52 18.26
N PHE A 244 -6.78 1.39 17.92
CA PHE A 244 -5.98 0.23 18.30
C PHE A 244 -5.81 0.10 19.82
N ARG A 245 -5.64 1.25 20.51
CA ARG A 245 -5.48 1.26 21.97
C ARG A 245 -6.76 0.88 22.68
N GLU A 246 -7.90 1.31 22.16
CA GLU A 246 -9.21 0.95 22.73
C GLU A 246 -9.46 -0.56 22.58
N GLU A 247 -9.07 -1.15 21.46
CA GLU A 247 -9.32 -2.57 21.16
C GLU A 247 -8.33 -3.51 21.86
N TYR A 248 -7.02 -3.20 21.81
CA TYR A 248 -5.96 -4.10 22.32
C TYR A 248 -5.33 -3.63 23.65
N GLY A 249 -5.70 -2.49 24.17
CA GLY A 249 -5.26 -1.97 25.48
C GLY A 249 -3.84 -1.40 25.49
N CYS A 250 -3.17 -1.27 24.34
CA CYS A 250 -1.83 -0.71 24.25
C CYS A 250 -1.66 0.18 23.01
N GLY A 251 -0.72 1.11 23.08
CA GLY A 251 -0.29 1.87 21.90
C GLY A 251 0.76 1.10 21.10
N GLY A 252 0.97 1.54 19.87
CA GLY A 252 1.93 0.89 18.98
C GLY A 252 2.52 1.82 17.94
N ALA A 253 3.46 1.28 17.17
CA ALA A 253 4.13 1.94 16.06
C ALA A 253 4.20 1.05 14.82
N VAL A 254 4.28 1.70 13.65
CA VAL A 254 4.43 1.04 12.36
C VAL A 254 5.69 1.57 11.69
N ILE A 255 6.57 0.66 11.28
CA ILE A 255 7.78 0.92 10.49
C ILE A 255 7.56 0.37 9.09
N SER A 256 7.39 1.25 8.12
CA SER A 256 7.18 0.90 6.71
C SER A 256 7.75 1.99 5.81
N ALA A 257 8.03 1.68 4.55
CA ALA A 257 8.30 2.69 3.51
C ALA A 257 7.05 2.97 2.66
N VAL A 258 5.97 2.22 2.88
CA VAL A 258 4.78 2.21 2.03
C VAL A 258 3.71 3.13 2.59
N PRO A 259 3.31 4.17 1.85
CA PRO A 259 2.28 5.11 2.32
C PRO A 259 0.96 4.42 2.71
N LEU A 260 0.60 3.34 2.03
CA LEU A 260 -0.61 2.58 2.32
C LEU A 260 -0.60 1.97 3.74
N CYS A 261 0.50 1.31 4.10
CA CYS A 261 0.70 0.73 5.42
C CYS A 261 0.67 1.83 6.51
N HIS A 262 1.32 2.96 6.22
CA HIS A 262 1.26 4.16 7.05
C HIS A 262 -0.18 4.64 7.26
N GLY A 263 -0.95 4.78 6.18
CA GLY A 263 -2.33 5.28 6.27
C GLY A 263 -3.22 4.42 7.15
N ILE A 264 -3.14 3.09 7.01
CA ILE A 264 -3.90 2.16 7.86
C ILE A 264 -3.46 2.29 9.32
N GLY A 265 -2.15 2.40 9.58
CA GLY A 265 -1.61 2.63 10.91
C GLY A 265 -2.16 3.91 11.55
N VAL A 266 -2.14 5.04 10.82
CA VAL A 266 -2.71 6.32 11.27
C VAL A 266 -4.20 6.21 11.57
N LEU A 267 -4.96 5.56 10.69
CA LEU A 267 -6.41 5.35 10.89
C LEU A 267 -6.71 4.48 12.11
N ARG A 268 -5.76 3.65 12.54
CA ARG A 268 -5.83 2.83 13.76
C ARG A 268 -5.26 3.55 15.00
N GLY A 269 -4.79 4.80 14.90
CA GLY A 269 -4.19 5.54 16.01
C GLY A 269 -2.79 5.07 16.40
N LEU A 270 -2.07 4.38 15.48
CA LEU A 270 -0.68 3.96 15.66
C LEU A 270 0.30 5.08 15.25
N GLU A 271 1.47 5.12 15.89
CA GLU A 271 2.54 6.05 15.51
C GLU A 271 3.23 5.54 14.23
N MET A 272 3.39 6.45 13.28
CA MET A 272 4.16 6.18 12.06
C MET A 272 5.61 6.58 12.28
N VAL A 273 6.54 5.65 12.03
CA VAL A 273 7.96 5.90 12.19
C VAL A 273 8.61 5.93 10.81
N GLU A 274 9.03 7.12 10.42
CA GLU A 274 9.81 7.30 9.20
C GLU A 274 11.26 6.88 9.41
N VAL A 275 11.83 6.19 8.43
CA VAL A 275 13.22 5.74 8.43
C VAL A 275 13.93 6.33 7.22
N GLU A 276 14.97 7.11 7.47
CA GLU A 276 15.77 7.68 6.38
C GLU A 276 16.38 6.58 5.50
N GLY A 277 16.20 6.71 4.19
CA GLY A 277 16.65 5.71 3.21
C GLY A 277 15.83 4.42 3.17
N ALA A 278 14.69 4.36 3.87
CA ALA A 278 13.74 3.26 3.66
C ALA A 278 13.01 3.45 2.34
N THR A 279 13.00 2.41 1.54
CA THR A 279 12.31 2.31 0.25
C THR A 279 11.46 1.04 0.22
N GLY A 280 10.62 0.85 -0.81
CA GLY A 280 9.96 -0.42 -1.11
C GLY A 280 10.90 -1.43 -1.78
N GLU A 281 12.04 -0.98 -2.27
CA GLU A 281 12.97 -1.75 -3.08
C GLU A 281 13.95 -2.58 -2.23
N ILE A 282 14.68 -3.47 -2.90
CA ILE A 282 15.64 -4.37 -2.24
C ILE A 282 16.82 -3.63 -1.57
N ASP A 283 17.13 -2.41 -2.00
CA ASP A 283 18.19 -1.56 -1.44
C ASP A 283 17.74 -0.74 -0.22
N THR A 284 16.54 -1.00 0.29
CA THR A 284 15.98 -0.33 1.48
C THR A 284 16.95 -0.36 2.67
N ASN A 285 16.86 0.64 3.54
CA ASN A 285 17.67 0.72 4.76
C ASN A 285 17.19 -0.28 5.83
N PHE A 286 17.64 -1.54 5.76
CA PHE A 286 17.31 -2.61 6.71
C PHE A 286 17.73 -2.26 8.14
N GLU A 287 18.97 -1.77 8.30
CA GLU A 287 19.52 -1.43 9.61
C GLU A 287 18.75 -0.27 10.27
N GLY A 288 18.37 0.73 9.47
CA GLY A 288 17.51 1.83 9.94
C GLY A 288 16.13 1.33 10.37
N LYS A 289 15.52 0.40 9.63
CA LYS A 289 14.26 -0.24 10.02
C LYS A 289 14.39 -1.04 11.32
N LEU A 290 15.50 -1.78 11.50
CA LEU A 290 15.79 -2.50 12.73
C LEU A 290 15.92 -1.57 13.94
N GLU A 291 16.72 -0.49 13.81
CA GLU A 291 16.91 0.49 14.90
C GLU A 291 15.60 1.21 15.25
N ALA A 292 14.81 1.59 14.25
CA ALA A 292 13.49 2.18 14.45
C ALA A 292 12.53 1.23 15.17
N THR A 293 12.54 -0.07 14.79
CA THR A 293 11.75 -1.11 15.46
C THR A 293 12.17 -1.25 16.92
N TRP A 294 13.48 -1.34 17.19
CA TRP A 294 14.02 -1.45 18.54
C TRP A 294 13.68 -0.23 19.40
N ALA A 295 13.85 0.97 18.87
CA ALA A 295 13.50 2.22 19.56
C ALA A 295 12.00 2.30 19.87
N SER A 296 11.15 1.86 18.93
CA SER A 296 9.70 1.83 19.11
C SER A 296 9.27 0.85 20.21
N LEU A 297 9.94 -0.31 20.33
CA LEU A 297 9.69 -1.29 21.40
C LEU A 297 10.04 -0.76 22.80
N GLN A 298 10.91 0.26 22.91
CA GLN A 298 11.16 0.90 24.21
C GLN A 298 10.00 1.82 24.63
N LYS A 299 9.22 2.30 23.67
CA LYS A 299 8.12 3.26 23.88
C LYS A 299 6.75 2.59 23.88
N TYR A 300 6.57 1.56 23.06
CA TYR A 300 5.30 0.88 22.83
C TYR A 300 5.37 -0.62 23.12
N ASP A 301 4.22 -1.21 23.36
CA ASP A 301 4.11 -2.66 23.51
C ASP A 301 3.82 -3.38 22.19
N PHE A 302 3.26 -2.69 21.19
CA PHE A 302 3.01 -3.22 19.85
C PHE A 302 3.89 -2.51 18.82
N VAL A 303 4.52 -3.28 17.92
CA VAL A 303 5.26 -2.76 16.77
C VAL A 303 5.00 -3.64 15.55
N CYS A 304 4.66 -2.98 14.43
CA CYS A 304 4.62 -3.61 13.11
C CYS A 304 5.83 -3.18 12.29
N LEU A 305 6.58 -4.16 11.80
CA LEU A 305 7.70 -4.00 10.86
C LEU A 305 7.30 -4.54 9.49
N HIS A 306 7.33 -3.71 8.48
CA HIS A 306 6.95 -4.06 7.10
C HIS A 306 8.14 -3.94 6.15
N LEU A 307 8.34 -4.98 5.34
CA LEU A 307 9.35 -5.05 4.27
C LEU A 307 8.65 -5.38 2.95
N GLU A 308 8.65 -4.45 2.00
CA GLU A 308 7.99 -4.57 0.70
C GLU A 308 8.88 -5.21 -0.38
N ALA A 309 10.19 -5.25 -0.17
CA ALA A 309 11.17 -5.68 -1.16
C ALA A 309 10.87 -7.02 -1.88
N PRO A 310 10.33 -8.09 -1.25
CA PRO A 310 9.99 -9.31 -1.97
C PRO A 310 8.90 -9.11 -3.02
N ASP A 311 7.92 -8.24 -2.74
CA ASP A 311 6.82 -7.89 -3.65
C ASP A 311 7.34 -7.12 -4.86
N GLU A 312 8.06 -6.02 -4.64
CA GLU A 312 8.62 -5.20 -5.71
C GLU A 312 9.60 -5.98 -6.60
N CYS A 313 10.46 -6.84 -6.02
CA CYS A 313 11.30 -7.73 -6.81
C CYS A 313 10.46 -8.64 -7.73
N THR A 314 9.31 -9.12 -7.26
CA THR A 314 8.44 -9.97 -8.06
C THR A 314 7.79 -9.20 -9.20
N HIS A 315 7.27 -8.00 -8.94
CA HIS A 315 6.70 -7.11 -9.96
C HIS A 315 7.72 -6.77 -11.06
N ASN A 316 8.98 -6.57 -10.67
CA ASN A 316 10.10 -6.31 -11.56
C ASN A 316 10.60 -7.58 -12.28
N GLY A 317 10.12 -8.78 -11.92
CA GLY A 317 10.54 -10.06 -12.49
C GLY A 317 11.91 -10.51 -11.99
N ASP A 318 12.36 -9.99 -10.86
CA ASP A 318 13.63 -10.34 -10.22
C ASP A 318 13.43 -11.43 -9.15
N LEU A 319 13.34 -12.68 -9.60
CA LEU A 319 13.22 -13.83 -8.71
C LEU A 319 14.40 -13.97 -7.74
N LYS A 320 15.61 -13.60 -8.18
CA LYS A 320 16.80 -13.67 -7.32
C LYS A 320 16.73 -12.60 -6.23
N GLY A 321 16.31 -11.40 -6.58
CA GLY A 321 16.04 -10.34 -5.63
C GLY A 321 14.96 -10.71 -4.62
N LYS A 322 13.87 -11.36 -5.06
CA LYS A 322 12.82 -11.88 -4.15
C LYS A 322 13.39 -12.83 -3.10
N VAL A 323 14.13 -13.85 -3.53
CA VAL A 323 14.77 -14.81 -2.60
C VAL A 323 15.73 -14.09 -1.65
N GLN A 324 16.57 -13.21 -2.18
CA GLN A 324 17.53 -12.44 -1.36
C GLN A 324 16.84 -11.52 -0.35
N ALA A 325 15.73 -10.89 -0.72
CA ALA A 325 14.97 -10.04 0.19
C ALA A 325 14.36 -10.85 1.35
N ILE A 326 13.89 -12.07 1.08
CA ILE A 326 13.41 -13.02 2.10
C ILE A 326 14.56 -13.44 3.04
N GLU A 327 15.74 -13.78 2.51
CA GLU A 327 16.94 -14.10 3.30
C GLU A 327 17.42 -12.90 4.13
N TRP A 328 17.31 -11.68 3.61
CA TRP A 328 17.64 -10.48 4.35
C TRP A 328 16.60 -10.10 5.40
N LEU A 329 15.33 -10.43 5.20
CA LEU A 329 14.32 -10.34 6.25
C LEU A 329 14.74 -11.18 7.47
N ASP A 330 15.18 -12.41 7.25
CA ASP A 330 15.70 -13.28 8.31
C ASP A 330 16.97 -12.71 8.94
N SER A 331 18.02 -12.52 8.15
CA SER A 331 19.38 -12.27 8.63
C SER A 331 19.62 -10.84 9.12
N ARG A 332 18.96 -9.82 8.52
CA ARG A 332 19.17 -8.41 8.82
C ARG A 332 18.09 -7.79 9.71
N LEU A 333 16.91 -8.41 9.81
CA LEU A 333 15.80 -7.90 10.62
C LEU A 333 15.41 -8.87 11.75
N VAL A 334 14.91 -10.06 11.43
CA VAL A 334 14.36 -10.99 12.44
C VAL A 334 15.44 -11.46 13.40
N LYS A 335 16.56 -11.93 12.90
CA LYS A 335 17.68 -12.43 13.73
C LYS A 335 18.19 -11.38 14.72
N PRO A 336 18.70 -10.21 14.28
CA PRO A 336 19.23 -9.23 15.22
C PRO A 336 18.15 -8.65 16.16
N LEU A 337 16.89 -8.61 15.75
CA LEU A 337 15.79 -8.15 16.59
C LEU A 337 15.50 -9.15 17.73
N THR A 338 15.39 -10.44 17.41
CA THR A 338 15.13 -11.50 18.41
C THR A 338 16.32 -11.66 19.35
N GLU A 339 17.57 -11.61 18.85
CA GLU A 339 18.78 -11.63 19.68
C GLU A 339 18.80 -10.44 20.68
N ARG A 340 18.38 -9.23 20.26
CA ARG A 340 18.28 -8.07 21.17
C ARG A 340 17.20 -8.23 22.23
N LEU A 341 16.03 -8.77 21.86
CA LEU A 341 14.94 -9.05 22.79
C LEU A 341 15.34 -10.07 23.84
N ASP A 342 15.98 -11.16 23.42
CA ASP A 342 16.47 -12.22 24.30
C ASP A 342 17.58 -11.70 25.24
N ALA A 343 18.54 -10.93 24.72
CA ALA A 343 19.60 -10.31 25.51
C ALA A 343 19.07 -9.30 26.54
N ALA A 344 17.99 -8.61 26.22
CA ALA A 344 17.29 -7.69 27.11
C ALA A 344 16.33 -8.40 28.08
N HIS A 345 16.20 -9.71 28.02
CA HIS A 345 15.24 -10.52 28.79
C HIS A 345 13.81 -10.02 28.66
N MET A 346 13.45 -9.58 27.46
CA MET A 346 12.10 -9.08 27.16
C MET A 346 11.23 -10.23 26.66
N ASP A 347 10.15 -10.53 27.35
CA ASP A 347 9.14 -11.44 26.83
C ASP A 347 8.43 -10.83 25.62
N TYR A 348 8.29 -11.60 24.54
CA TYR A 348 7.61 -11.16 23.33
C TYR A 348 6.80 -12.26 22.65
N ARG A 349 5.82 -11.82 21.88
CA ARG A 349 5.10 -12.64 20.90
C ARG A 349 5.31 -12.04 19.52
N LEU A 350 5.54 -12.91 18.56
CA LEU A 350 5.83 -12.55 17.18
C LEU A 350 4.80 -13.20 16.26
N LEU A 351 4.15 -12.40 15.43
CA LEU A 351 3.41 -12.83 14.26
C LEU A 351 4.23 -12.43 13.02
N LEU A 352 4.74 -13.43 12.27
CA LEU A 352 5.44 -13.21 11.01
C LEU A 352 4.63 -13.84 9.88
N LEU A 353 4.40 -13.07 8.80
CA LEU A 353 3.60 -13.55 7.68
C LEU A 353 3.91 -12.79 6.39
N SER A 354 3.49 -13.38 5.25
CA SER A 354 3.22 -12.63 4.03
C SER A 354 1.83 -12.01 4.14
N ASP A 355 1.63 -10.87 3.53
CA ASP A 355 0.30 -10.25 3.44
C ASP A 355 -0.56 -10.92 2.38
N HIS A 356 -0.02 -11.14 1.18
CA HIS A 356 -0.60 -11.90 0.07
C HIS A 356 0.49 -12.71 -0.66
N LYS A 357 0.10 -13.52 -1.62
CA LYS A 357 1.05 -14.06 -2.60
C LYS A 357 1.30 -13.02 -3.69
N THR A 358 2.57 -12.90 -4.11
CA THR A 358 2.92 -12.22 -5.35
C THR A 358 3.60 -13.21 -6.27
N LEU A 359 2.89 -13.57 -7.34
CA LEU A 359 3.25 -14.72 -8.17
C LEU A 359 4.37 -14.37 -9.15
N THR A 360 5.48 -15.05 -9.05
CA THR A 360 6.61 -14.96 -10.02
C THR A 360 6.13 -15.19 -11.45
N ALA A 361 5.16 -16.08 -11.66
CA ALA A 361 4.65 -16.44 -12.97
C ALA A 361 3.89 -15.32 -13.67
N THR A 362 3.13 -14.50 -12.94
CA THR A 362 2.24 -13.46 -13.48
C THR A 362 2.71 -12.06 -13.12
N ARG A 363 3.63 -11.93 -12.16
CA ARG A 363 4.05 -10.65 -11.54
C ARG A 363 2.88 -9.88 -10.92
N GLY A 364 1.86 -10.58 -10.49
CA GLY A 364 0.63 -10.03 -9.93
C GLY A 364 0.29 -10.70 -8.61
N HIS A 365 -0.64 -10.08 -7.90
CA HIS A 365 -1.09 -10.57 -6.60
C HIS A 365 -2.10 -11.70 -6.73
N ASP A 366 -2.10 -12.58 -5.72
CA ASP A 366 -3.08 -13.66 -5.55
C ASP A 366 -3.59 -13.68 -4.10
N GLY A 367 -4.89 -13.84 -3.93
CA GLY A 367 -5.57 -13.81 -2.63
C GLY A 367 -5.71 -15.18 -1.96
N ASP A 368 -5.06 -16.22 -2.49
CA ASP A 368 -5.02 -17.53 -1.84
C ASP A 368 -4.34 -17.45 -0.46
N PRO A 369 -4.63 -18.40 0.44
CA PRO A 369 -4.04 -18.39 1.79
C PRO A 369 -2.52 -18.30 1.76
N VAL A 370 -1.97 -17.54 2.70
CA VAL A 370 -0.52 -17.37 2.92
C VAL A 370 -0.11 -17.98 4.27
N PRO A 371 1.17 -18.42 4.44
CA PRO A 371 1.64 -18.91 5.72
C PRO A 371 1.77 -17.79 6.74
N TYR A 372 1.48 -18.12 8.01
CA TYR A 372 1.84 -17.30 9.16
C TYR A 372 2.60 -18.11 10.20
N LEU A 373 3.46 -17.44 10.94
CA LEU A 373 4.16 -17.97 12.11
C LEU A 373 3.73 -17.16 13.33
N LEU A 374 3.19 -17.85 14.35
CA LEU A 374 2.92 -17.28 15.67
C LEU A 374 3.87 -17.89 16.69
N TYR A 375 4.70 -17.06 17.31
CA TYR A 375 5.71 -17.46 18.29
C TYR A 375 5.51 -16.72 19.61
N ASP A 376 5.72 -17.42 20.73
CA ASP A 376 5.74 -16.84 22.09
C ASP A 376 7.07 -17.23 22.76
N SER A 377 7.88 -16.24 23.15
CA SER A 377 9.21 -16.46 23.72
C SER A 377 9.20 -17.27 25.03
N ARG A 378 8.06 -17.33 25.72
CA ARG A 378 7.87 -18.03 27.00
C ARG A 378 7.46 -19.50 26.86
N ILE A 379 7.03 -19.89 25.66
CA ILE A 379 6.41 -21.19 25.40
C ILE A 379 7.18 -21.88 24.28
N ASP A 380 7.59 -23.10 24.54
CA ASP A 380 8.04 -23.99 23.47
C ASP A 380 6.86 -24.91 23.11
N SER A 381 6.20 -24.61 21.99
CA SER A 381 5.07 -25.42 21.52
C SER A 381 5.53 -26.79 20.96
N GLY A 382 6.83 -26.95 20.67
CA GLY A 382 7.50 -28.19 20.36
C GLY A 382 6.96 -28.99 19.18
N ARG A 383 6.20 -28.35 18.27
CA ARG A 383 5.62 -29.06 17.13
C ARG A 383 6.61 -29.30 15.99
N GLY A 384 7.77 -28.61 16.03
CA GLY A 384 8.82 -28.73 15.01
C GLY A 384 8.32 -28.37 13.63
N GLY A 385 9.06 -27.59 12.87
CA GLY A 385 8.64 -27.21 11.52
C GLY A 385 9.59 -26.20 10.91
N VAL A 386 9.31 -25.88 9.67
CA VAL A 386 9.93 -24.81 8.90
C VAL A 386 8.84 -23.83 8.47
N TYR A 387 9.20 -22.62 8.14
CA TYR A 387 8.26 -21.61 7.68
C TYR A 387 8.11 -21.67 6.16
N THR A 388 7.07 -22.35 5.68
CA THR A 388 6.77 -22.50 4.26
C THR A 388 5.25 -22.52 4.03
N GLU A 389 4.81 -22.29 2.78
CA GLU A 389 3.40 -22.42 2.38
C GLU A 389 2.85 -23.81 2.73
N LYS A 390 3.63 -24.85 2.41
CA LYS A 390 3.24 -26.26 2.68
C LYS A 390 3.12 -26.55 4.18
N ALA A 391 3.99 -25.99 5.00
CA ALA A 391 3.88 -26.12 6.46
C ALA A 391 2.62 -25.38 6.97
N GLY A 392 2.33 -24.20 6.42
CA GLY A 392 1.11 -23.44 6.71
C GLY A 392 -0.16 -24.20 6.36
N GLU A 393 -0.22 -24.82 5.18
CA GLU A 393 -1.36 -25.65 4.74
C GLU A 393 -1.65 -26.84 5.67
N ASN A 394 -0.63 -27.38 6.29
CA ASN A 394 -0.74 -28.49 7.24
C ASN A 394 -0.99 -28.04 8.69
N GLY A 395 -0.97 -26.75 8.95
CA GLY A 395 -1.18 -26.12 10.25
C GLY A 395 -2.60 -25.62 10.48
N PRO A 396 -2.81 -24.86 11.55
CA PRO A 396 -4.10 -24.21 11.79
C PRO A 396 -4.46 -23.23 10.66
N PHE A 397 -5.71 -23.28 10.22
CA PHE A 397 -6.23 -22.37 9.19
C PHE A 397 -7.06 -21.25 9.82
N VAL A 398 -6.75 -20.00 9.46
CA VAL A 398 -7.48 -18.81 9.86
C VAL A 398 -8.21 -18.25 8.64
N ALA A 399 -9.54 -18.33 8.68
CA ALA A 399 -10.38 -17.93 7.55
C ALA A 399 -10.44 -16.39 7.32
N HIS A 400 -10.20 -15.62 8.38
CA HIS A 400 -10.27 -14.16 8.37
C HIS A 400 -9.00 -13.57 8.99
N GLY A 401 -8.16 -12.94 8.19
CA GLY A 401 -6.88 -12.37 8.64
C GLY A 401 -6.99 -11.38 9.79
N CYS A 402 -8.14 -10.69 9.92
CA CYS A 402 -8.41 -9.80 11.03
C CYS A 402 -8.46 -10.49 12.42
N GLU A 403 -8.55 -11.82 12.47
CA GLU A 403 -8.48 -12.59 13.71
C GLU A 403 -7.05 -12.82 14.21
N LEU A 404 -6.02 -12.64 13.36
CA LEU A 404 -4.63 -12.91 13.73
C LEU A 404 -4.11 -12.05 14.88
N LEU A 405 -4.50 -10.76 14.93
CA LEU A 405 -4.09 -9.93 16.06
C LEU A 405 -4.73 -10.39 17.37
N HIS A 406 -5.96 -10.88 17.35
CA HIS A 406 -6.56 -11.46 18.56
C HIS A 406 -5.74 -12.65 19.03
N LEU A 407 -5.31 -13.56 18.13
CA LEU A 407 -4.41 -14.66 18.46
C LEU A 407 -3.07 -14.16 19.00
N LEU A 408 -2.50 -13.08 18.44
CA LEU A 408 -1.25 -12.49 18.93
C LEU A 408 -1.40 -11.92 20.35
N PHE A 409 -2.56 -11.33 20.70
CA PHE A 409 -2.81 -10.70 22.00
C PHE A 409 -3.46 -11.64 23.02
N GLU A 410 -3.88 -12.86 22.66
CA GLU A 410 -4.40 -13.85 23.61
C GLU A 410 -3.38 -14.13 24.71
N ARG A 411 -3.86 -14.11 25.99
CA ARG A 411 -3.03 -14.29 27.19
C ARG A 411 -2.99 -15.73 27.63
#